data_4388537e783fc53fb6de013dd6eae19f
#
_entry.id   4388537e783fc53fb6de013dd6eae19f
#
_cell.length_a   1.000
_cell.length_b   1.000
_cell.length_c   1.000
_cell.angle_alpha   90.00
_cell.angle_beta   90.00
_cell.angle_gamma   90.00
#
_symmetry.space_group_name_H-M   'P 1'
#
loop_
_entity.id
_entity.type
_entity.pdbx_description
1 polymer ?
#
loop_
_entity_poly.entity_id
_entity_poly.type
_entity_poly.pdbx_seq_one_letter_code
_entity_poly.pdbx_strand_id
1 'polypeptide(L)'
;NKRPFEFKHDLAGHPQLKLEALFDLATRLPPAEVLHWSGGIRIDDNIDTASRTHATGRSLRETFDHIEDAHSYVLIRNAQLDPTFGRLVNEILDDVEVQTKALEPDMCQRVAYVFIASPRSVTPYHMDRDINFHFNVLGRKTISIWDPFDRVVLPEAGLETLFTDWKAPRPPYSADFEPRAWTFKLGPGDGVHHPFTAPHAVRYGDEVSASFTVTFNTRATNRRAAAHFVNQALRRFGIAPTPVGKSTVQDELKFAAMNLYRRAKGVAGSSSPDE
;
A
#
# COMPACT_ATOMS: atom_id res chain seq x y z
N ASN A 1 2.96 -11.75 12.20
CA ASN A 1 2.51 -10.94 11.08
C ASN A 1 3.02 -11.48 9.73
N LYS A 2 2.53 -12.66 9.31
CA LYS A 2 2.97 -13.32 8.06
C LYS A 2 1.81 -13.68 7.13
N ARG A 3 0.58 -13.59 7.60
CA ARG A 3 -0.62 -13.92 6.84
C ARG A 3 -1.64 -12.79 6.91
N PRO A 4 -2.38 -12.54 5.83
CA PRO A 4 -3.52 -11.63 5.88
C PRO A 4 -4.63 -12.22 6.76
N PHE A 5 -5.47 -11.34 7.28
CA PHE A 5 -6.68 -11.71 8.04
C PHE A 5 -7.74 -10.64 7.87
N GLU A 6 -8.99 -11.06 7.93
CA GLU A 6 -10.15 -10.17 7.95
C GLU A 6 -10.41 -9.63 9.35
N PHE A 7 -10.96 -8.42 9.42
CA PHE A 7 -11.46 -7.82 10.66
C PHE A 7 -12.74 -7.02 10.38
N LYS A 8 -13.46 -6.66 11.43
CA LYS A 8 -14.66 -5.80 11.35
C LYS A 8 -14.35 -4.43 11.91
N HIS A 9 -15.07 -3.41 11.43
CA HIS A 9 -14.96 -2.03 11.91
C HIS A 9 -16.29 -1.28 11.80
N ASP A 10 -16.45 -0.23 12.60
CA ASP A 10 -17.68 0.57 12.69
C ASP A 10 -17.64 1.86 11.83
N LEU A 11 -16.72 1.92 10.87
CA LEU A 11 -16.49 3.12 10.06
C LEU A 11 -17.41 3.22 8.83
N ALA A 12 -18.20 2.18 8.53
CA ALA A 12 -19.21 2.26 7.48
C ALA A 12 -20.27 3.32 7.84
N GLY A 13 -20.46 4.29 6.95
CA GLY A 13 -21.37 5.43 7.20
C GLY A 13 -20.79 6.57 8.05
N HIS A 14 -19.52 6.48 8.46
CA HIS A 14 -18.84 7.58 9.17
C HIS A 14 -18.90 8.88 8.36
N PRO A 15 -19.26 10.04 8.96
CA PRO A 15 -19.47 11.30 8.21
C PRO A 15 -18.32 11.72 7.34
N GLN A 16 -17.07 11.56 7.80
CA GLN A 16 -15.86 11.91 7.04
C GLN A 16 -15.52 10.94 5.90
N LEU A 17 -16.22 9.81 5.80
CA LEU A 17 -15.97 8.75 4.81
C LEU A 17 -17.10 8.65 3.77
N LYS A 18 -18.06 9.58 3.78
CA LYS A 18 -19.05 9.75 2.71
C LYS A 18 -18.40 10.35 1.48
N LEU A 19 -18.92 10.05 0.28
CA LEU A 19 -18.32 10.50 -0.98
C LEU A 19 -18.12 12.03 -1.05
N GLU A 20 -19.09 12.83 -0.58
CA GLU A 20 -18.98 14.29 -0.54
C GLU A 20 -17.84 14.74 0.38
N ALA A 21 -17.72 14.12 1.56
CA ALA A 21 -16.65 14.47 2.51
C ALA A 21 -15.26 14.05 1.97
N LEU A 22 -15.19 12.95 1.20
CA LEU A 22 -13.95 12.53 0.54
C LEU A 22 -13.59 13.44 -0.64
N PHE A 23 -14.59 13.97 -1.35
CA PHE A 23 -14.36 15.02 -2.35
C PHE A 23 -13.79 16.29 -1.69
N ASP A 24 -14.42 16.76 -0.60
CA ASP A 24 -13.94 17.91 0.15
C ASP A 24 -12.52 17.71 0.68
N LEU A 25 -12.21 16.50 1.18
CA LEU A 25 -10.84 16.13 1.56
C LEU A 25 -9.88 16.28 0.38
N ALA A 26 -10.22 15.73 -0.78
CA ALA A 26 -9.40 15.82 -1.98
C ALA A 26 -9.14 17.27 -2.41
N THR A 27 -10.10 18.17 -2.21
CA THR A 27 -9.93 19.60 -2.57
C THR A 27 -9.07 20.40 -1.58
N ARG A 28 -8.93 19.93 -0.33
CA ARG A 28 -8.10 20.58 0.69
C ARG A 28 -6.63 20.16 0.64
N LEU A 29 -6.34 19.00 0.04
CA LEU A 29 -4.99 18.50 -0.07
C LEU A 29 -4.23 19.12 -1.24
N PRO A 30 -2.89 19.12 -1.22
CA PRO A 30 -2.09 19.51 -2.36
C PRO A 30 -2.49 18.70 -3.62
N PRO A 31 -2.60 19.32 -4.81
CA PRO A 31 -3.00 18.61 -6.03
C PRO A 31 -2.12 17.39 -6.37
N ALA A 32 -0.86 17.41 -5.98
CA ALA A 32 0.06 16.29 -6.17
C ALA A 32 -0.34 15.03 -5.40
N GLU A 33 -1.14 15.17 -4.32
CA GLU A 33 -1.61 14.05 -3.51
C GLU A 33 -2.92 13.43 -4.02
N VAL A 34 -3.55 14.04 -5.03
CA VAL A 34 -4.82 13.58 -5.56
C VAL A 34 -4.65 13.13 -7.01
N LEU A 35 -4.67 11.85 -7.22
CA LEU A 35 -4.54 11.24 -8.53
C LEU A 35 -5.90 10.69 -8.98
N HIS A 36 -6.24 10.85 -10.26
CA HIS A 36 -7.42 10.21 -10.84
C HIS A 36 -7.14 9.77 -12.27
N TRP A 37 -7.76 8.67 -12.68
CA TRP A 37 -7.58 8.07 -13.99
C TRP A 37 -8.79 7.24 -14.42
N SER A 38 -8.80 6.81 -15.69
CA SER A 38 -9.82 5.92 -16.23
C SER A 38 -9.76 4.53 -15.59
N GLY A 39 -10.90 3.96 -15.25
CA GLY A 39 -11.03 2.61 -14.70
C GLY A 39 -10.74 1.48 -15.69
N GLY A 40 -10.35 1.77 -16.93
CA GLY A 40 -9.94 0.79 -17.94
C GLY A 40 -8.57 0.14 -17.68
N ILE A 41 -7.98 0.39 -16.53
CA ILE A 41 -6.73 -0.23 -16.07
C ILE A 41 -6.94 -1.72 -15.83
N ARG A 42 -5.95 -2.52 -16.20
CA ARG A 42 -5.95 -3.98 -16.06
C ARG A 42 -5.14 -4.42 -14.84
N ILE A 43 -5.33 -5.67 -14.43
CA ILE A 43 -4.62 -6.25 -13.27
C ILE A 43 -3.10 -6.32 -13.46
N ASP A 44 -2.65 -6.43 -14.72
CA ASP A 44 -1.25 -6.51 -15.13
C ASP A 44 -0.62 -5.14 -15.48
N ASP A 45 -1.39 -4.05 -15.40
CA ASP A 45 -0.87 -2.70 -15.61
C ASP A 45 -0.02 -2.22 -14.43
N ASN A 46 0.83 -1.22 -14.69
CA ASN A 46 1.66 -0.64 -13.65
C ASN A 46 0.90 0.49 -12.91
N ILE A 47 0.58 0.27 -11.64
CA ILE A 47 -0.13 1.23 -10.79
C ILE A 47 0.63 2.57 -10.64
N ASP A 48 1.97 2.55 -10.62
CA ASP A 48 2.80 3.75 -10.42
C ASP A 48 2.73 4.72 -11.63
N THR A 49 2.24 4.25 -12.77
CA THR A 49 2.07 5.06 -13.99
C THR A 49 0.61 5.28 -14.38
N ALA A 50 -0.33 4.65 -13.68
CA ALA A 50 -1.75 4.59 -14.03
C ALA A 50 -2.36 5.96 -14.32
N SER A 51 -2.13 6.96 -13.47
CA SER A 51 -2.68 8.31 -13.64
C SER A 51 -2.18 9.02 -14.91
N ARG A 52 -1.02 8.62 -15.43
CA ARG A 52 -0.46 9.18 -16.68
C ARG A 52 -0.88 8.38 -17.91
N THR A 53 -0.88 7.05 -17.81
CA THR A 53 -1.16 6.15 -18.93
C THR A 53 -2.66 6.00 -19.19
N HIS A 54 -3.49 6.23 -18.18
CA HIS A 54 -4.95 6.11 -18.24
C HIS A 54 -5.66 7.43 -17.86
N ALA A 55 -5.10 8.59 -18.23
CA ALA A 55 -5.70 9.89 -17.95
C ALA A 55 -7.14 9.97 -18.49
N THR A 56 -8.08 10.48 -17.68
CA THR A 56 -9.49 10.61 -18.07
C THR A 56 -9.77 11.80 -18.96
N GLY A 57 -8.93 12.83 -18.93
CA GLY A 57 -9.21 14.15 -19.49
C GLY A 57 -10.29 14.96 -18.73
N ARG A 58 -10.85 14.42 -17.64
CA ARG A 58 -11.84 15.08 -16.78
C ARG A 58 -11.16 15.78 -15.61
N SER A 59 -11.79 16.84 -15.11
CA SER A 59 -11.44 17.43 -13.82
C SER A 59 -11.77 16.47 -12.66
N LEU A 60 -11.21 16.74 -11.49
CA LEU A 60 -11.54 15.98 -10.29
C LEU A 60 -13.03 16.04 -9.97
N ARG A 61 -13.65 17.22 -10.08
CA ARG A 61 -15.07 17.42 -9.84
C ARG A 61 -15.92 16.57 -10.79
N GLU A 62 -15.67 16.64 -12.09
CA GLU A 62 -16.38 15.82 -13.08
C GLU A 62 -16.17 14.32 -12.85
N THR A 63 -14.99 13.91 -12.36
CA THR A 63 -14.71 12.51 -12.02
C THR A 63 -15.59 12.05 -10.86
N PHE A 64 -15.76 12.86 -9.81
CA PHE A 64 -16.64 12.54 -8.69
C PHE A 64 -18.13 12.57 -9.06
N ASP A 65 -18.57 13.58 -9.82
CA ASP A 65 -19.98 13.72 -10.24
C ASP A 65 -20.45 12.55 -11.12
N HIS A 66 -19.52 11.92 -11.83
CA HIS A 66 -19.80 10.80 -12.73
C HIS A 66 -19.16 9.49 -12.26
N ILE A 67 -18.85 9.35 -10.98
CA ILE A 67 -18.12 8.18 -10.48
C ILE A 67 -18.87 6.85 -10.71
N GLU A 68 -20.19 6.88 -10.85
CA GLU A 68 -21.00 5.68 -11.09
C GLU A 68 -20.82 5.09 -12.50
N ASP A 69 -20.66 5.95 -13.51
CA ASP A 69 -20.68 5.56 -14.93
C ASP A 69 -19.42 5.94 -15.71
N ALA A 70 -18.54 6.71 -15.11
CA ALA A 70 -17.38 7.28 -15.77
C ALA A 70 -16.19 6.31 -15.91
N HIS A 71 -16.28 5.08 -15.41
CA HIS A 71 -15.16 4.15 -15.34
C HIS A 71 -13.88 4.85 -14.83
N SER A 72 -13.98 5.47 -13.66
CA SER A 72 -12.91 6.28 -13.09
C SER A 72 -12.43 5.72 -11.76
N TYR A 73 -11.22 6.13 -11.39
CA TYR A 73 -10.59 5.78 -10.15
C TYR A 73 -9.94 7.03 -9.55
N VAL A 74 -10.12 7.25 -8.27
CA VAL A 74 -9.50 8.34 -7.52
C VAL A 74 -8.66 7.75 -6.39
N LEU A 75 -7.41 8.18 -6.30
CA LEU A 75 -6.48 7.89 -5.23
C LEU A 75 -6.09 9.19 -4.53
N ILE A 76 -6.41 9.29 -3.26
CA ILE A 76 -5.93 10.35 -2.38
C ILE A 76 -4.79 9.77 -1.57
N ARG A 77 -3.59 10.31 -1.75
CA ARG A 77 -2.38 9.94 -1.01
C ARG A 77 -2.19 10.87 0.17
N ASN A 78 -1.45 10.41 1.16
CA ASN A 78 -1.10 11.22 2.34
C ASN A 78 -2.31 11.94 2.96
N ALA A 79 -3.46 11.25 3.02
CA ALA A 79 -4.72 11.82 3.51
C ALA A 79 -4.63 12.36 4.94
N GLN A 80 -3.68 11.86 5.75
CA GLN A 80 -3.38 12.35 7.10
C GLN A 80 -2.84 13.79 7.13
N LEU A 81 -2.44 14.36 6.00
CA LEU A 81 -2.01 15.78 5.92
C LEU A 81 -3.19 16.75 6.12
N ASP A 82 -4.43 16.33 5.83
CA ASP A 82 -5.61 17.11 6.27
C ASP A 82 -5.78 16.99 7.78
N PRO A 83 -5.79 18.11 8.54
CA PRO A 83 -5.82 18.03 10.01
C PRO A 83 -7.06 17.33 10.59
N THR A 84 -8.19 17.36 9.86
CA THR A 84 -9.43 16.73 10.31
C THR A 84 -9.40 15.23 10.05
N PHE A 85 -9.02 14.84 8.85
CA PHE A 85 -8.87 13.42 8.48
C PHE A 85 -7.69 12.77 9.22
N GLY A 86 -6.60 13.51 9.44
CA GLY A 86 -5.44 13.06 10.20
C GLY A 86 -5.75 12.71 11.66
N ARG A 87 -6.72 13.36 12.30
CA ARG A 87 -7.19 12.95 13.64
C ARG A 87 -7.83 11.57 13.60
N LEU A 88 -8.76 11.35 12.66
CA LEU A 88 -9.39 10.03 12.46
C LEU A 88 -8.34 8.94 12.20
N VAL A 89 -7.37 9.22 11.33
CA VAL A 89 -6.27 8.29 11.01
C VAL A 89 -5.45 7.95 12.26
N ASN A 90 -5.12 8.95 13.08
CA ASN A 90 -4.34 8.72 14.30
C ASN A 90 -5.12 7.92 15.34
N GLU A 91 -6.41 8.21 15.55
CA GLU A 91 -7.28 7.43 16.44
C GLU A 91 -7.31 5.95 16.02
N ILE A 92 -7.50 5.67 14.72
CA ILE A 92 -7.49 4.31 14.20
C ILE A 92 -6.12 3.64 14.38
N LEU A 93 -5.03 4.35 14.10
CA LEU A 93 -3.68 3.80 14.23
C LEU A 93 -3.27 3.59 15.70
N ASP A 94 -3.75 4.41 16.61
CA ASP A 94 -3.55 4.20 18.05
C ASP A 94 -4.26 2.90 18.52
N ASP A 95 -5.48 2.64 18.05
CA ASP A 95 -6.18 1.39 18.31
C ASP A 95 -5.45 0.19 17.69
N VAL A 96 -4.98 0.32 16.45
CA VAL A 96 -4.17 -0.73 15.78
C VAL A 96 -2.88 -0.98 16.56
N GLU A 97 -2.18 0.06 17.01
CA GLU A 97 -0.94 -0.08 17.78
C GLU A 97 -1.19 -0.82 19.10
N VAL A 98 -2.26 -0.50 19.82
CA VAL A 98 -2.63 -1.22 21.06
C VAL A 98 -2.76 -2.72 20.81
N GLN A 99 -3.36 -3.12 19.68
CA GLN A 99 -3.59 -4.53 19.32
C GLN A 99 -2.32 -5.22 18.78
N THR A 100 -1.44 -4.48 18.13
CA THR A 100 -0.32 -5.04 17.38
C THR A 100 1.03 -4.92 18.09
N LYS A 101 1.20 -4.03 19.05
CA LYS A 101 2.49 -3.70 19.72
C LYS A 101 3.24 -4.90 20.29
N ALA A 102 2.53 -5.95 20.69
CA ALA A 102 3.18 -7.16 21.21
C ALA A 102 3.91 -7.96 20.09
N LEU A 103 3.48 -7.83 18.84
CA LEU A 103 4.03 -8.53 17.67
C LEU A 103 4.88 -7.61 16.79
N GLU A 104 4.48 -6.35 16.68
CA GLU A 104 5.09 -5.32 15.83
C GLU A 104 5.23 -4.02 16.64
N PRO A 105 6.20 -3.96 17.57
CA PRO A 105 6.46 -2.76 18.38
C PRO A 105 7.10 -1.65 17.54
N ASP A 106 7.15 -0.44 18.12
CA ASP A 106 7.82 0.73 17.55
C ASP A 106 7.19 1.18 16.22
N MET A 107 5.85 1.31 16.21
CA MET A 107 5.10 1.83 15.06
C MET A 107 5.62 3.23 14.68
N CYS A 108 5.87 3.43 13.39
CA CYS A 108 6.34 4.69 12.82
C CYS A 108 5.84 4.86 11.39
N GLN A 109 6.02 6.06 10.81
CA GLN A 109 5.64 6.34 9.40
C GLN A 109 4.16 6.04 9.14
N ARG A 110 3.30 6.69 9.89
CA ARG A 110 1.84 6.56 9.79
C ARG A 110 1.34 7.33 8.57
N VAL A 111 0.78 6.62 7.58
CA VAL A 111 0.27 7.20 6.33
C VAL A 111 -1.13 6.66 6.06
N ALA A 112 -1.96 7.47 5.39
CA ALA A 112 -3.28 7.04 4.95
C ALA A 112 -3.49 7.33 3.46
N TYR A 113 -4.17 6.39 2.80
CA TYR A 113 -4.62 6.48 1.42
C TYR A 113 -6.12 6.30 1.34
N VAL A 114 -6.80 7.03 0.47
CA VAL A 114 -8.22 6.84 0.18
C VAL A 114 -8.39 6.42 -1.28
N PHE A 115 -9.25 5.45 -1.49
CA PHE A 115 -9.54 4.87 -2.79
C PHE A 115 -11.02 5.00 -3.09
N ILE A 116 -11.38 5.63 -4.22
CA ILE A 116 -12.74 5.73 -4.70
C ILE A 116 -12.76 5.20 -6.12
N ALA A 117 -13.64 4.26 -6.40
CA ALA A 117 -13.64 3.53 -7.66
C ALA A 117 -15.05 3.38 -8.23
N SER A 118 -15.17 3.59 -9.53
CA SER A 118 -16.35 3.23 -10.31
C SER A 118 -16.60 1.72 -10.26
N PRO A 119 -17.86 1.28 -10.54
CA PRO A 119 -18.18 -0.12 -10.68
C PRO A 119 -17.21 -0.87 -11.63
N ARG A 120 -16.89 -2.12 -11.29
CA ARG A 120 -16.04 -3.04 -12.06
C ARG A 120 -14.62 -2.55 -12.35
N SER A 121 -14.15 -1.56 -11.62
CA SER A 121 -12.74 -1.12 -11.67
C SER A 121 -11.79 -2.19 -11.13
N VAL A 122 -10.50 -1.98 -11.35
CA VAL A 122 -9.41 -2.84 -10.85
C VAL A 122 -8.33 -1.96 -10.21
N THR A 123 -7.81 -2.37 -9.05
CA THR A 123 -6.49 -1.93 -8.61
C THR A 123 -5.49 -2.98 -9.07
N PRO A 124 -4.51 -2.61 -9.91
CA PRO A 124 -3.52 -3.55 -10.44
C PRO A 124 -2.75 -4.30 -9.35
N TYR A 125 -2.20 -5.45 -9.73
CA TYR A 125 -1.28 -6.20 -8.89
C TYR A 125 -0.07 -5.35 -8.54
N HIS A 126 0.18 -5.21 -7.25
CA HIS A 126 1.33 -4.48 -6.71
C HIS A 126 1.66 -4.95 -5.29
N MET A 127 2.73 -4.44 -4.73
CA MET A 127 3.12 -4.62 -3.34
C MET A 127 3.55 -3.29 -2.73
N ASP A 128 3.22 -3.10 -1.46
CA ASP A 128 3.60 -1.92 -0.69
C ASP A 128 4.88 -2.18 0.12
N ARG A 129 5.50 -1.11 0.60
CA ARG A 129 6.69 -1.15 1.45
C ARG A 129 6.34 -1.04 2.93
N ASP A 130 5.06 -1.20 3.26
CA ASP A 130 4.47 -0.93 4.57
C ASP A 130 3.60 -2.10 5.03
N ILE A 131 3.28 -2.14 6.30
CA ILE A 131 2.15 -2.91 6.84
C ILE A 131 0.89 -2.12 6.55
N ASN A 132 -0.18 -2.79 6.10
CA ASN A 132 -1.39 -2.13 5.62
C ASN A 132 -2.64 -2.72 6.30
N PHE A 133 -3.53 -1.85 6.75
CA PHE A 133 -4.89 -2.18 7.20
C PHE A 133 -5.87 -1.48 6.27
N HIS A 134 -6.57 -2.26 5.47
CA HIS A 134 -7.56 -1.80 4.50
C HIS A 134 -8.97 -1.83 5.10
N PHE A 135 -9.67 -0.71 5.08
CA PHE A 135 -11.02 -0.51 5.61
C PHE A 135 -11.98 -0.27 4.46
N ASN A 136 -12.93 -1.16 4.23
CA ASN A 136 -13.95 -0.97 3.19
C ASN A 136 -15.18 -0.28 3.77
N VAL A 137 -15.53 0.92 3.29
CA VAL A 137 -16.60 1.74 3.86
C VAL A 137 -17.82 1.87 2.95
N LEU A 138 -17.67 1.66 1.65
CA LEU A 138 -18.74 1.71 0.65
C LEU A 138 -18.50 0.68 -0.44
N GLY A 139 -19.57 0.07 -0.93
CA GLY A 139 -19.52 -0.88 -2.04
C GLY A 139 -18.85 -2.19 -1.68
N ARG A 140 -18.84 -3.12 -2.63
CA ARG A 140 -18.24 -4.45 -2.49
C ARG A 140 -17.03 -4.60 -3.37
N LYS A 141 -16.07 -5.38 -2.90
CA LYS A 141 -14.86 -5.71 -3.66
C LYS A 141 -14.29 -7.06 -3.26
N THR A 142 -13.46 -7.59 -4.13
CA THR A 142 -12.64 -8.78 -3.86
C THR A 142 -11.19 -8.37 -3.85
N ILE A 143 -10.48 -8.68 -2.77
CA ILE A 143 -9.05 -8.44 -2.63
C ILE A 143 -8.34 -9.79 -2.68
N SER A 144 -7.40 -9.93 -3.61
CA SER A 144 -6.47 -11.06 -3.68
C SER A 144 -5.14 -10.63 -3.07
N ILE A 145 -4.63 -11.42 -2.12
CA ILE A 145 -3.36 -11.17 -1.44
C ILE A 145 -2.50 -12.42 -1.56
N TRP A 146 -1.23 -12.27 -1.90
CA TRP A 146 -0.28 -13.37 -2.04
C TRP A 146 0.75 -13.38 -0.91
N ASP A 147 1.31 -14.56 -0.64
CA ASP A 147 2.32 -14.72 0.39
C ASP A 147 3.60 -13.94 0.01
N PRO A 148 4.03 -12.95 0.82
CA PRO A 148 5.25 -12.20 0.56
C PRO A 148 6.51 -13.07 0.65
N PHE A 149 6.40 -14.31 1.13
CA PHE A 149 7.49 -15.29 1.19
C PHE A 149 7.44 -16.32 0.05
N ASP A 150 6.41 -16.34 -0.78
CA ASP A 150 6.36 -17.20 -1.98
C ASP A 150 7.26 -16.62 -3.08
N ARG A 151 8.39 -17.26 -3.31
CA ARG A 151 9.40 -16.81 -4.28
C ARG A 151 9.05 -17.06 -5.74
N VAL A 152 7.97 -17.79 -6.01
CA VAL A 152 7.36 -17.88 -7.35
C VAL A 152 6.61 -16.57 -7.66
N VAL A 153 5.87 -16.06 -6.69
CA VAL A 153 5.08 -14.83 -6.83
C VAL A 153 5.94 -13.58 -6.66
N LEU A 154 6.84 -13.57 -5.67
CA LEU A 154 7.70 -12.44 -5.33
C LEU A 154 9.16 -12.89 -5.22
N PRO A 155 9.90 -12.94 -6.35
CA PRO A 155 11.32 -13.28 -6.35
C PRO A 155 12.17 -12.35 -5.47
N GLU A 156 13.22 -12.89 -4.83
CA GLU A 156 14.13 -12.09 -3.98
C GLU A 156 14.68 -10.84 -4.70
N ALA A 157 15.09 -10.98 -5.96
CA ALA A 157 15.62 -9.86 -6.74
C ALA A 157 14.57 -8.75 -6.95
N GLY A 158 13.29 -9.13 -7.18
CA GLY A 158 12.19 -8.17 -7.31
C GLY A 158 11.94 -7.43 -6.00
N LEU A 159 11.98 -8.15 -4.87
CA LEU A 159 11.83 -7.56 -3.55
C LEU A 159 13.01 -6.66 -3.18
N GLU A 160 14.24 -7.05 -3.53
CA GLU A 160 15.42 -6.22 -3.33
C GLU A 160 15.34 -4.92 -4.15
N THR A 161 14.87 -5.01 -5.41
CA THR A 161 14.65 -3.86 -6.28
C THR A 161 13.58 -2.93 -5.71
N LEU A 162 12.51 -3.45 -5.13
CA LEU A 162 11.45 -2.67 -4.50
C LEU A 162 12.00 -1.67 -3.46
N PHE A 163 13.08 -2.02 -2.74
CA PHE A 163 13.67 -1.16 -1.70
C PHE A 163 14.87 -0.33 -2.16
N THR A 164 15.35 -0.51 -3.37
CA THR A 164 16.60 0.14 -3.84
C THR A 164 16.37 1.07 -5.01
N ASP A 165 15.31 0.86 -5.77
CA ASP A 165 14.98 1.70 -6.93
C ASP A 165 13.45 1.98 -6.95
N TRP A 166 13.10 3.20 -6.57
CA TRP A 166 11.71 3.68 -6.54
C TRP A 166 11.11 3.87 -7.94
N LYS A 167 11.96 3.96 -8.97
CA LYS A 167 11.54 4.13 -10.37
C LYS A 167 11.47 2.80 -11.13
N ALA A 168 12.03 1.73 -10.57
CA ALA A 168 11.97 0.43 -11.20
C ALA A 168 10.54 -0.11 -11.23
N PRO A 169 10.15 -0.78 -12.31
CA PRO A 169 8.86 -1.46 -12.36
C PRO A 169 8.75 -2.46 -11.21
N ARG A 170 7.56 -2.53 -10.62
CA ARG A 170 7.26 -3.57 -9.61
C ARG A 170 7.28 -4.96 -10.27
N PRO A 171 7.55 -6.04 -9.51
CA PRO A 171 7.46 -7.40 -10.04
C PRO A 171 6.11 -7.61 -10.76
N PRO A 172 6.13 -8.18 -11.98
CA PRO A 172 4.93 -8.27 -12.81
C PRO A 172 3.95 -9.33 -12.28
N TYR A 173 2.68 -9.14 -12.59
CA TYR A 173 1.64 -10.13 -12.39
C TYR A 173 1.76 -11.29 -13.38
N SER A 174 1.37 -12.50 -12.95
CA SER A 174 1.05 -13.64 -13.81
C SER A 174 -0.28 -14.26 -13.39
N ALA A 175 -1.09 -14.66 -14.37
CA ALA A 175 -2.34 -15.38 -14.10
C ALA A 175 -2.11 -16.71 -13.35
N ASP A 176 -0.92 -17.30 -13.47
CA ASP A 176 -0.51 -18.50 -12.76
C ASP A 176 -0.41 -18.28 -11.24
N PHE A 177 -0.42 -17.02 -10.78
CA PHE A 177 -0.41 -16.69 -9.36
C PHE A 177 -1.80 -16.81 -8.71
N GLU A 178 -2.89 -16.72 -9.48
CA GLU A 178 -4.26 -16.71 -8.94
C GLU A 178 -4.55 -17.88 -7.97
N PRO A 179 -4.19 -19.15 -8.26
CA PRO A 179 -4.43 -20.26 -7.34
C PRO A 179 -3.66 -20.18 -6.01
N ARG A 180 -2.68 -19.27 -5.91
CA ARG A 180 -1.84 -19.07 -4.73
C ARG A 180 -2.34 -17.94 -3.83
N ALA A 181 -3.37 -17.19 -4.27
CA ALA A 181 -3.89 -16.05 -3.52
C ALA A 181 -4.81 -16.48 -2.39
N TRP A 182 -4.73 -15.77 -1.28
CA TRP A 182 -5.84 -15.67 -0.33
C TRP A 182 -6.82 -14.62 -0.88
N THR A 183 -8.08 -14.99 -0.99
CA THR A 183 -9.11 -14.15 -1.57
C THR A 183 -10.13 -13.75 -0.52
N PHE A 184 -10.36 -12.43 -0.37
CA PHE A 184 -11.25 -11.83 0.61
C PHE A 184 -12.35 -11.06 -0.10
N LYS A 185 -13.62 -11.32 0.25
CA LYS A 185 -14.79 -10.61 -0.28
C LYS A 185 -15.29 -9.63 0.76
N LEU A 186 -15.07 -8.34 0.53
CA LEU A 186 -15.36 -7.29 1.49
C LEU A 186 -16.63 -6.52 1.10
N GLY A 187 -17.50 -6.30 2.08
CA GLY A 187 -18.58 -5.32 2.07
C GLY A 187 -18.28 -4.16 3.03
N PRO A 188 -19.17 -3.16 3.12
CA PRO A 188 -19.02 -2.07 4.10
C PRO A 188 -18.92 -2.58 5.53
N GLY A 189 -17.94 -2.11 6.30
CA GLY A 189 -17.65 -2.58 7.66
C GLY A 189 -16.68 -3.76 7.73
N ASP A 190 -16.22 -4.28 6.59
CA ASP A 190 -15.17 -5.29 6.51
C ASP A 190 -13.81 -4.64 6.27
N GLY A 191 -12.78 -5.22 6.87
CA GLY A 191 -11.40 -4.83 6.61
C GLY A 191 -10.50 -6.04 6.42
N VAL A 192 -9.33 -5.83 5.83
CA VAL A 192 -8.31 -6.86 5.67
C VAL A 192 -6.92 -6.29 5.92
N HIS A 193 -6.13 -7.04 6.66
CA HIS A 193 -4.73 -6.75 6.91
C HIS A 193 -3.86 -7.32 5.80
N HIS A 194 -2.97 -6.49 5.24
CA HIS A 194 -1.92 -6.92 4.30
C HIS A 194 -0.58 -6.96 5.03
N PRO A 195 0.08 -8.13 5.08
CA PRO A 195 1.44 -8.22 5.60
C PRO A 195 2.42 -7.34 4.82
N PHE A 196 3.49 -6.93 5.48
CA PHE A 196 4.59 -6.19 4.86
C PHE A 196 5.04 -6.83 3.55
N THR A 197 5.06 -6.05 2.46
CA THR A 197 5.39 -6.45 1.10
C THR A 197 4.48 -7.49 0.44
N ALA A 198 3.35 -7.82 1.03
CA ALA A 198 2.44 -8.80 0.43
C ALA A 198 1.89 -8.26 -0.90
N PRO A 199 2.12 -8.97 -2.02
CA PRO A 199 1.50 -8.60 -3.29
C PRO A 199 -0.01 -8.69 -3.18
N HIS A 200 -0.71 -7.73 -3.80
CA HIS A 200 -2.18 -7.71 -3.76
C HIS A 200 -2.77 -7.04 -5.00
N ALA A 201 -4.04 -7.33 -5.25
CA ALA A 201 -4.85 -6.72 -6.29
C ALA A 201 -6.30 -6.63 -5.83
N VAL A 202 -7.06 -5.66 -6.36
CA VAL A 202 -8.46 -5.46 -6.01
C VAL A 202 -9.33 -5.50 -7.26
N ARG A 203 -10.43 -6.24 -7.19
CA ARG A 203 -11.50 -6.24 -8.18
C ARG A 203 -12.75 -5.68 -7.53
N TYR A 204 -13.26 -4.58 -8.05
CA TYR A 204 -14.43 -3.89 -7.54
C TYR A 204 -15.73 -4.53 -8.07
N GLY A 205 -16.79 -4.50 -7.26
CA GLY A 205 -18.13 -5.00 -7.62
C GLY A 205 -18.87 -4.07 -8.59
N ASP A 206 -20.19 -4.28 -8.70
CA ASP A 206 -21.07 -3.58 -9.64
C ASP A 206 -21.60 -2.24 -9.10
N GLU A 207 -21.02 -1.73 -8.03
CA GLU A 207 -21.41 -0.48 -7.37
C GLU A 207 -20.18 0.39 -7.10
N VAL A 208 -20.38 1.70 -6.91
CA VAL A 208 -19.31 2.60 -6.47
C VAL A 208 -18.73 2.11 -5.17
N SER A 209 -17.42 2.14 -5.07
CA SER A 209 -16.72 1.69 -3.88
C SER A 209 -15.82 2.78 -3.32
N ALA A 210 -15.85 2.94 -2.00
CA ALA A 210 -14.90 3.75 -1.26
C ALA A 210 -14.26 2.92 -0.15
N SER A 211 -12.97 3.11 0.03
CA SER A 211 -12.19 2.51 1.10
C SER A 211 -11.03 3.43 1.45
N PHE A 212 -10.46 3.22 2.61
CA PHE A 212 -9.17 3.81 2.94
C PHE A 212 -8.25 2.76 3.55
N THR A 213 -6.97 3.03 3.48
CA THR A 213 -5.97 2.23 4.17
C THR A 213 -5.20 3.11 5.13
N VAL A 214 -4.84 2.54 6.27
CA VAL A 214 -3.79 3.09 7.12
C VAL A 214 -2.58 2.19 7.01
N THR A 215 -1.44 2.80 6.80
CA THR A 215 -0.17 2.08 6.67
C THR A 215 0.82 2.57 7.71
N PHE A 216 1.73 1.70 8.08
CA PHE A 216 2.80 2.04 9.00
C PHE A 216 3.98 1.10 8.82
N ASN A 217 5.11 1.52 9.34
CA ASN A 217 6.28 0.69 9.48
C ASN A 217 6.61 0.46 10.97
N THR A 218 7.49 -0.49 11.22
CA THR A 218 8.02 -0.81 12.54
C THR A 218 9.54 -0.95 12.45
N ARG A 219 10.20 -1.04 13.60
CA ARG A 219 11.64 -1.37 13.59
C ARG A 219 11.92 -2.67 12.84
N ALA A 220 11.03 -3.66 12.95
CA ALA A 220 11.19 -4.95 12.28
C ALA A 220 11.08 -4.84 10.76
N THR A 221 10.11 -4.08 10.24
CA THR A 221 9.98 -3.85 8.78
C THR A 221 11.13 -3.00 8.24
N ASN A 222 11.55 -1.96 8.95
CA ASN A 222 12.69 -1.13 8.58
C ASN A 222 14.01 -1.93 8.54
N ARG A 223 14.20 -2.87 9.47
CA ARG A 223 15.33 -3.82 9.44
C ARG A 223 15.29 -4.71 8.20
N ARG A 224 14.11 -5.25 7.86
CA ARG A 224 13.93 -6.09 6.65
C ARG A 224 14.19 -5.28 5.37
N ALA A 225 13.66 -4.07 5.28
CA ALA A 225 13.90 -3.17 4.15
C ALA A 225 15.41 -2.88 3.97
N ALA A 226 16.11 -2.54 5.05
CA ALA A 226 17.55 -2.32 5.04
C ALA A 226 18.34 -3.57 4.63
N ALA A 227 17.92 -4.77 5.09
CA ALA A 227 18.56 -6.02 4.72
C ALA A 227 18.38 -6.34 3.22
N HIS A 228 17.22 -6.05 2.62
CA HIS A 228 17.00 -6.17 1.18
C HIS A 228 17.89 -5.21 0.39
N PHE A 229 18.03 -3.97 0.86
CA PHE A 229 18.92 -2.99 0.23
C PHE A 229 20.38 -3.49 0.21
N VAL A 230 20.89 -3.99 1.34
CA VAL A 230 22.25 -4.55 1.43
C VAL A 230 22.40 -5.78 0.57
N ASN A 231 21.39 -6.66 0.51
CA ASN A 231 21.42 -7.84 -0.34
C ASN A 231 21.59 -7.48 -1.81
N GLN A 232 20.85 -6.48 -2.30
CA GLN A 232 21.01 -6.02 -3.68
C GLN A 232 22.44 -5.51 -3.94
N ALA A 233 23.01 -4.72 -3.02
CA ALA A 233 24.37 -4.25 -3.14
C ALA A 233 25.38 -5.41 -3.22
N LEU A 234 25.23 -6.43 -2.36
CA LEU A 234 26.09 -7.62 -2.37
C LEU A 234 25.99 -8.38 -3.71
N ARG A 235 24.78 -8.54 -4.27
CA ARG A 235 24.58 -9.19 -5.58
C ARG A 235 25.28 -8.43 -6.71
N ARG A 236 25.31 -7.09 -6.67
CA ARG A 236 26.05 -6.28 -7.66
C ARG A 236 27.56 -6.56 -7.66
N PHE A 237 28.09 -7.05 -6.52
CA PHE A 237 29.48 -7.50 -6.39
C PHE A 237 29.65 -9.01 -6.60
N GLY A 238 28.63 -9.72 -7.12
CA GLY A 238 28.69 -11.16 -7.37
C GLY A 238 28.55 -12.04 -6.12
N ILE A 239 28.23 -11.44 -4.97
CA ILE A 239 28.07 -12.18 -3.72
C ILE A 239 26.60 -12.65 -3.60
N ALA A 240 26.39 -13.95 -3.31
CA ALA A 240 25.06 -14.49 -3.03
C ALA A 240 24.72 -14.25 -1.54
N PRO A 241 23.85 -13.28 -1.20
CA PRO A 241 23.52 -13.01 0.18
C PRO A 241 22.53 -14.05 0.73
N THR A 242 22.56 -14.26 2.04
CA THR A 242 21.49 -14.99 2.71
C THR A 242 20.16 -14.24 2.57
N PRO A 243 19.08 -14.91 2.15
CA PRO A 243 17.75 -14.30 2.05
C PRO A 243 17.29 -13.69 3.38
N VAL A 244 16.61 -12.56 3.31
CA VAL A 244 16.07 -11.85 4.49
C VAL A 244 15.08 -12.76 5.24
N GLY A 245 15.19 -12.79 6.57
CA GLY A 245 14.37 -13.62 7.44
C GLY A 245 14.89 -15.04 7.66
N LYS A 246 15.97 -15.46 6.97
CA LYS A 246 16.61 -16.76 7.19
C LYS A 246 17.60 -16.78 8.36
N SER A 247 18.17 -15.63 8.70
CA SER A 247 19.11 -15.48 9.81
C SER A 247 18.95 -14.12 10.46
N THR A 248 18.40 -14.07 11.66
CA THR A 248 18.23 -12.82 12.42
C THR A 248 19.57 -12.11 12.65
N VAL A 249 20.64 -12.85 12.92
CA VAL A 249 21.98 -12.27 13.13
C VAL A 249 22.49 -11.57 11.87
N GLN A 250 22.34 -12.22 10.70
CA GLN A 250 22.77 -11.60 9.44
C GLN A 250 21.90 -10.39 9.08
N ASP A 251 20.61 -10.45 9.32
CA ASP A 251 19.71 -9.32 9.08
C ASP A 251 20.04 -8.14 10.00
N GLU A 252 20.41 -8.38 11.27
CA GLU A 252 20.88 -7.32 12.16
C GLU A 252 22.22 -6.72 11.71
N LEU A 253 23.16 -7.54 11.24
CA LEU A 253 24.44 -7.04 10.70
C LEU A 253 24.20 -6.18 9.45
N LYS A 254 23.31 -6.58 8.54
CA LYS A 254 22.94 -5.79 7.36
C LYS A 254 22.26 -4.48 7.78
N PHE A 255 21.39 -4.50 8.76
CA PHE A 255 20.75 -3.30 9.29
C PHE A 255 21.77 -2.33 9.91
N ALA A 256 22.71 -2.86 10.70
CA ALA A 256 23.81 -2.05 11.27
C ALA A 256 24.68 -1.43 10.17
N ALA A 257 25.05 -2.21 9.14
CA ALA A 257 25.80 -1.72 7.98
C ALA A 257 25.07 -0.61 7.22
N MET A 258 23.75 -0.76 7.01
CA MET A 258 22.92 0.27 6.38
C MET A 258 22.85 1.55 7.22
N ASN A 259 22.72 1.44 8.54
CA ASN A 259 22.71 2.60 9.42
C ASN A 259 24.05 3.34 9.40
N LEU A 260 25.17 2.61 9.37
CA LEU A 260 26.51 3.21 9.22
C LEU A 260 26.64 3.94 7.88
N TYR A 261 26.19 3.31 6.79
CA TYR A 261 26.18 3.92 5.46
C TYR A 261 25.36 5.22 5.42
N ARG A 262 24.14 5.22 6.00
CA ARG A 262 23.30 6.42 6.07
C ARG A 262 23.97 7.56 6.84
N ARG A 263 24.59 7.25 7.99
CA ARG A 263 25.35 8.23 8.78
C ARG A 263 26.52 8.82 8.00
N ALA A 264 27.28 7.97 7.30
CA ALA A 264 28.41 8.42 6.49
C ALA A 264 27.99 9.30 5.31
N LYS A 265 26.78 9.10 4.77
CA LYS A 265 26.21 9.92 3.68
C LYS A 265 25.52 11.20 4.17
N GLY A 266 25.44 11.44 5.49
CA GLY A 266 24.70 12.58 6.06
C GLY A 266 23.18 12.47 5.90
N VAL A 267 22.68 11.33 5.48
CA VAL A 267 21.24 11.05 5.38
C VAL A 267 20.76 10.69 6.78
N ALA A 268 20.32 11.68 7.55
CA ALA A 268 19.53 11.43 8.75
C ALA A 268 18.30 10.61 8.32
N GLY A 269 17.93 9.60 9.11
CA GLY A 269 16.89 8.63 8.77
C GLY A 269 15.56 9.26 8.34
N SER A 270 15.48 9.79 7.15
CA SER A 270 14.26 10.20 6.48
C SER A 270 13.69 8.98 5.77
N SER A 271 12.61 8.55 6.27
CA SER A 271 11.54 7.83 5.62
C SER A 271 11.06 8.62 4.41
N SER A 272 10.99 7.99 3.28
CA SER A 272 10.45 8.43 1.99
C SER A 272 11.32 9.41 1.19
N PRO A 273 11.58 9.08 -0.08
CA PRO A 273 12.13 10.00 -1.07
C PRO A 273 11.01 10.78 -1.80
N ASP A 274 9.91 11.09 -1.10
CA ASP A 274 8.84 11.95 -1.61
C ASP A 274 8.96 13.37 -1.03
N GLU A 275 10.15 13.99 -1.14
CA GLU A 275 10.34 15.43 -1.19
C GLU A 275 10.87 15.85 -2.57
#